data_d7c012faf985f834bd9f81c796d37d4d
#
_entry.id   d7c012faf985f834bd9f81c796d37d4d
#
_cell.length_a   1.000
_cell.length_b   1.000
_cell.length_c   1.000
_cell.angle_alpha   90.00
_cell.angle_beta   90.00
_cell.angle_gamma   90.00
#
_symmetry.space_group_name_H-M   'P 1'
#
loop_
_entity.id
_entity.type
_entity.pdbx_description
1 polymer ?
#
loop_
_entity_poly.entity_id
_entity_poly.type
_entity_poly.pdbx_seq_one_letter_code
_entity_poly.pdbx_strand_id
1 'polypeptide(L)'
;MKKTIIVIGLLAFALGLGIARYYLPQSSTDLEINTDGYTKVKVTEGKFGGDFTLYQGEKPVSPSDFRGKLVVMYFGFASCPDVCPTTLTSISSALKQLTPEELKSVQPIFISIDPERDQGENLMAYATYFHPGFIGITGTPDEVQKVINQYGGFFIKVDSDSALEYLVEHTSKTYIISKDGEYVSILPHDMTSDLALNAIRSGL
;
A
#
# COMPACT_ATOMS: atom_id res chain seq x y z
N MET A 1 -27.62 51.68 -14.82
CA MET A 1 -26.22 51.35 -14.48
C MET A 1 -26.08 50.23 -13.44
N LYS A 2 -26.71 50.27 -12.25
CA LYS A 2 -26.53 49.21 -11.22
C LYS A 2 -26.99 47.80 -11.68
N LYS A 3 -28.10 47.66 -12.41
CA LYS A 3 -28.58 46.37 -12.92
C LYS A 3 -27.66 45.74 -13.97
N THR A 4 -27.01 46.56 -14.81
CA THR A 4 -26.09 46.09 -15.85
C THR A 4 -24.80 45.55 -15.24
N ILE A 5 -24.27 46.18 -14.17
CA ILE A 5 -23.06 45.76 -13.45
C ILE A 5 -23.32 44.39 -12.77
N ILE A 6 -24.50 44.19 -12.18
CA ILE A 6 -24.86 42.91 -11.53
C ILE A 6 -24.92 41.78 -12.55
N VAL A 7 -25.49 42.00 -13.72
CA VAL A 7 -25.59 40.98 -14.79
C VAL A 7 -24.22 40.61 -15.33
N ILE A 8 -23.33 41.59 -15.54
CA ILE A 8 -21.94 41.31 -15.98
C ILE A 8 -21.15 40.54 -14.90
N GLY A 9 -21.35 40.87 -13.63
CA GLY A 9 -20.69 40.15 -12.51
C GLY A 9 -21.16 38.68 -12.44
N LEU A 10 -22.47 38.40 -12.61
CA LEU A 10 -22.99 37.04 -12.61
C LEU A 10 -22.51 36.23 -13.82
N LEU A 11 -22.40 36.83 -14.99
CA LEU A 11 -21.85 36.15 -16.18
C LEU A 11 -20.38 35.83 -16.04
N ALA A 12 -19.56 36.75 -15.50
CA ALA A 12 -18.15 36.52 -15.23
C ALA A 12 -17.95 35.44 -14.19
N PHE A 13 -18.77 35.39 -13.13
CA PHE A 13 -18.73 34.33 -12.12
C PHE A 13 -19.10 32.96 -12.68
N ALA A 14 -20.16 32.89 -13.49
CA ALA A 14 -20.56 31.65 -14.15
C ALA A 14 -19.49 31.14 -15.14
N LEU A 15 -18.84 32.04 -15.88
CA LEU A 15 -17.74 31.72 -16.78
C LEU A 15 -16.53 31.21 -16.00
N GLY A 16 -16.20 31.87 -14.88
CA GLY A 16 -15.11 31.45 -13.98
C GLY A 16 -15.34 30.07 -13.37
N LEU A 17 -16.58 29.75 -12.96
CA LEU A 17 -16.95 28.41 -12.48
C LEU A 17 -16.85 27.35 -13.59
N GLY A 18 -17.25 27.68 -14.83
CA GLY A 18 -17.11 26.78 -15.97
C GLY A 18 -15.65 26.49 -16.30
N ILE A 19 -14.80 27.50 -16.30
CA ILE A 19 -13.35 27.37 -16.52
C ILE A 19 -12.70 26.58 -15.39
N ALA A 20 -13.04 26.87 -14.13
CA ALA A 20 -12.53 26.12 -12.99
C ALA A 20 -12.91 24.64 -13.07
N ARG A 21 -14.15 24.32 -13.46
CA ARG A 21 -14.61 22.93 -13.63
C ARG A 21 -13.93 22.22 -14.79
N TYR A 22 -13.48 22.93 -15.81
CA TYR A 22 -12.78 22.37 -16.96
C TYR A 22 -11.28 22.12 -16.68
N TYR A 23 -10.63 22.99 -15.92
CA TYR A 23 -9.19 22.92 -15.63
C TYR A 23 -8.84 22.29 -14.29
N LEU A 24 -9.76 22.19 -13.32
CA LEU A 24 -9.51 21.50 -12.09
C LEU A 24 -9.72 19.99 -12.30
N PRO A 25 -8.70 19.15 -12.02
CA PRO A 25 -8.86 17.71 -12.09
C PRO A 25 -9.96 17.28 -11.10
N GLN A 26 -11.01 16.66 -11.61
CA GLN A 26 -12.06 16.06 -10.78
C GLN A 26 -11.51 14.73 -10.25
N SER A 27 -10.83 14.78 -9.13
CA SER A 27 -10.48 13.56 -8.37
C SER A 27 -11.74 13.10 -7.63
N SER A 28 -12.54 12.26 -8.26
CA SER A 28 -13.58 11.50 -7.57
C SER A 28 -12.96 10.20 -7.07
N THR A 29 -12.66 10.13 -5.79
CA THR A 29 -12.35 8.86 -5.12
C THR A 29 -13.68 8.28 -4.66
N ASP A 30 -14.25 7.36 -5.43
CA ASP A 30 -15.42 6.61 -4.99
C ASP A 30 -14.95 5.54 -4.01
N LEU A 31 -15.22 5.76 -2.73
CA LEU A 31 -14.99 4.80 -1.65
C LEU A 31 -16.23 3.89 -1.55
N GLU A 32 -16.15 2.69 -2.09
CA GLU A 32 -17.12 1.64 -1.78
C GLU A 32 -16.66 0.87 -0.54
N ILE A 33 -17.39 1.06 0.57
CA ILE A 33 -17.22 0.24 1.77
C ILE A 33 -18.05 -1.02 1.57
N ASN A 34 -17.38 -2.16 1.43
CA ASN A 34 -18.04 -3.45 1.35
C ASN A 34 -18.43 -3.91 2.76
N THR A 35 -19.58 -4.62 2.89
CA THR A 35 -20.07 -5.22 4.14
C THR A 35 -19.12 -6.26 4.74
N ASP A 36 -18.11 -6.69 4.01
CA ASP A 36 -17.09 -7.67 4.41
C ASP A 36 -15.91 -7.04 5.17
N GLY A 37 -15.96 -5.74 5.49
CA GLY A 37 -15.02 -5.05 6.39
C GLY A 37 -13.73 -4.56 5.73
N TYR A 38 -13.59 -4.60 4.40
CA TYR A 38 -12.47 -3.99 3.68
C TYR A 38 -12.95 -2.95 2.65
N THR A 39 -12.13 -1.94 2.45
CA THR A 39 -12.44 -0.84 1.53
C THR A 39 -11.93 -1.18 0.12
N LYS A 40 -12.85 -1.34 -0.84
CA LYS A 40 -12.48 -1.33 -2.27
C LYS A 40 -12.36 0.12 -2.71
N VAL A 41 -11.17 0.54 -3.10
CA VAL A 41 -10.94 1.87 -3.66
C VAL A 41 -10.89 1.76 -5.17
N LYS A 42 -11.91 2.30 -5.85
CA LYS A 42 -11.86 2.50 -7.29
C LYS A 42 -11.16 3.83 -7.55
N VAL A 43 -9.88 3.78 -7.87
CA VAL A 43 -9.12 4.99 -8.23
C VAL A 43 -9.43 5.33 -9.68
N THR A 44 -10.33 6.31 -9.87
CA THR A 44 -10.54 6.97 -11.15
C THR A 44 -9.67 8.23 -11.16
N GLU A 45 -8.57 8.20 -11.93
CA GLU A 45 -7.67 9.32 -12.18
C GLU A 45 -6.83 9.84 -10.99
N GLY A 46 -5.76 9.19 -10.77
CA GLY A 46 -4.59 9.51 -9.95
C GLY A 46 -3.78 8.24 -9.83
N LYS A 47 -2.51 8.26 -10.12
CA LYS A 47 -1.65 7.06 -10.07
C LYS A 47 -1.45 6.60 -8.62
N PHE A 48 -2.51 6.07 -7.99
CA PHE A 48 -2.38 5.37 -6.73
C PHE A 48 -1.85 3.96 -7.00
N GLY A 49 -0.77 3.59 -6.34
CA GLY A 49 -0.12 2.31 -6.59
C GLY A 49 0.63 2.31 -7.94
N GLY A 50 0.70 1.16 -8.59
CA GLY A 50 1.43 0.95 -9.83
C GLY A 50 2.79 0.31 -9.60
N ASP A 51 3.57 0.17 -10.68
CA ASP A 51 4.84 -0.52 -10.64
C ASP A 51 5.95 0.31 -10.01
N PHE A 52 6.90 -0.37 -9.39
CA PHE A 52 8.11 0.21 -8.81
C PHE A 52 9.23 -0.83 -8.86
N THR A 53 10.46 -0.44 -8.54
CA THR A 53 11.57 -1.37 -8.34
C THR A 53 12.21 -1.11 -7.00
N LEU A 54 12.30 -2.16 -6.18
CA LEU A 54 13.10 -2.24 -4.97
C LEU A 54 13.97 -3.50 -5.04
N TYR A 55 14.69 -3.85 -3.98
CA TYR A 55 15.72 -4.88 -4.07
C TYR A 55 15.59 -5.94 -2.97
N GLN A 56 15.80 -7.19 -3.34
CA GLN A 56 16.07 -8.30 -2.47
C GLN A 56 17.60 -8.53 -2.47
N GLY A 57 18.31 -7.95 -1.52
CA GLY A 57 19.76 -7.84 -1.63
C GLY A 57 20.13 -7.01 -2.87
N GLU A 58 20.85 -7.59 -3.83
CA GLU A 58 21.21 -6.93 -5.10
C GLU A 58 20.20 -7.20 -6.23
N LYS A 59 19.27 -8.14 -6.02
CA LYS A 59 18.31 -8.53 -7.05
C LYS A 59 17.16 -7.51 -7.14
N PRO A 60 16.94 -6.85 -8.28
CA PRO A 60 15.78 -6.00 -8.46
C PRO A 60 14.48 -6.84 -8.44
N VAL A 61 13.45 -6.28 -7.83
CA VAL A 61 12.12 -6.88 -7.69
C VAL A 61 11.07 -5.80 -7.91
N SER A 62 10.13 -6.09 -8.78
CA SER A 62 9.00 -5.22 -9.12
C SER A 62 7.68 -5.99 -8.99
N PRO A 63 6.55 -5.33 -8.67
CA PRO A 63 5.23 -5.97 -8.72
C PRO A 63 4.91 -6.61 -10.07
N SER A 64 5.44 -6.05 -11.16
CA SER A 64 5.31 -6.60 -12.52
C SER A 64 5.95 -7.98 -12.71
N ASP A 65 6.95 -8.35 -11.89
CA ASP A 65 7.56 -9.69 -11.93
C ASP A 65 6.58 -10.81 -11.49
N PHE A 66 5.50 -10.42 -10.84
CA PHE A 66 4.47 -11.32 -10.31
C PHE A 66 3.16 -11.25 -11.09
N ARG A 67 3.17 -10.80 -12.33
CA ARG A 67 1.98 -10.86 -13.18
C ARG A 67 1.43 -12.29 -13.26
N GLY A 68 0.11 -12.43 -13.16
CA GLY A 68 -0.57 -13.72 -13.02
C GLY A 68 -0.68 -14.22 -11.57
N LYS A 69 -0.06 -13.54 -10.60
CA LYS A 69 -0.27 -13.80 -9.16
C LYS A 69 -0.90 -12.58 -8.48
N LEU A 70 -1.70 -12.86 -7.46
CA LEU A 70 -2.15 -11.84 -6.51
C LEU A 70 -0.97 -11.45 -5.62
N VAL A 71 -0.67 -10.15 -5.50
CA VAL A 71 0.38 -9.67 -4.60
C VAL A 71 -0.26 -9.17 -3.30
N VAL A 72 0.23 -9.68 -2.17
CA VAL A 72 -0.13 -9.22 -0.83
C VAL A 72 1.06 -8.46 -0.26
N MET A 73 0.98 -7.14 -0.21
CA MET A 73 2.10 -6.26 0.09
C MET A 73 1.89 -5.52 1.41
N TYR A 74 2.90 -5.53 2.28
CA TYR A 74 2.90 -4.83 3.55
C TYR A 74 4.17 -4.01 3.74
N PHE A 75 4.00 -2.73 4.12
CA PHE A 75 5.10 -1.84 4.49
C PHE A 75 5.32 -1.89 5.99
N GLY A 76 6.56 -2.10 6.42
CA GLY A 76 6.92 -2.18 7.83
C GLY A 76 8.43 -2.15 8.05
N PHE A 77 8.89 -2.50 9.24
CA PHE A 77 10.31 -2.63 9.56
C PHE A 77 10.54 -3.75 10.59
N ALA A 78 11.71 -4.40 10.53
CA ALA A 78 11.95 -5.61 11.33
C ALA A 78 12.05 -5.34 12.84
N SER A 79 12.49 -4.14 13.22
CA SER A 79 12.59 -3.74 14.64
C SER A 79 11.29 -3.19 15.22
N CYS A 80 10.16 -3.28 14.50
CA CYS A 80 8.87 -2.86 15.02
C CYS A 80 8.41 -3.79 16.17
N PRO A 81 8.10 -3.23 17.37
CA PRO A 81 7.85 -4.07 18.54
C PRO A 81 6.48 -4.73 18.58
N ASP A 82 5.49 -4.26 17.81
CA ASP A 82 4.10 -4.66 17.97
C ASP A 82 3.34 -4.82 16.64
N VAL A 83 3.07 -3.73 15.93
CA VAL A 83 2.12 -3.71 14.78
C VAL A 83 2.59 -4.61 13.64
N CYS A 84 3.88 -4.56 13.27
CA CYS A 84 4.40 -5.35 12.15
C CYS A 84 4.30 -6.85 12.39
N PRO A 85 4.81 -7.42 13.51
CA PRO A 85 4.69 -8.85 13.74
C PRO A 85 3.24 -9.32 13.86
N THR A 86 2.35 -8.52 14.45
CA THR A 86 0.92 -8.83 14.54
C THR A 86 0.27 -8.91 13.17
N THR A 87 0.49 -7.91 12.31
CA THR A 87 -0.03 -7.88 10.94
C THR A 87 0.51 -9.04 10.10
N LEU A 88 1.82 -9.27 10.12
CA LEU A 88 2.46 -10.35 9.37
C LEU A 88 1.99 -11.74 9.84
N THR A 89 1.69 -11.90 11.14
CA THR A 89 1.10 -13.12 11.68
C THR A 89 -0.32 -13.35 11.14
N SER A 90 -1.15 -12.30 11.04
CA SER A 90 -2.48 -12.38 10.45
C SER A 90 -2.43 -12.76 8.97
N ILE A 91 -1.53 -12.15 8.18
CA ILE A 91 -1.30 -12.52 6.78
C ILE A 91 -0.82 -13.98 6.68
N SER A 92 0.17 -14.36 7.48
CA SER A 92 0.71 -15.74 7.51
C SER A 92 -0.37 -16.78 7.81
N SER A 93 -1.24 -16.48 8.79
CA SER A 93 -2.34 -17.36 9.17
C SER A 93 -3.38 -17.49 8.05
N ALA A 94 -3.62 -16.42 7.29
CA ALA A 94 -4.45 -16.47 6.09
C ALA A 94 -3.82 -17.32 4.99
N LEU A 95 -2.52 -17.12 4.70
CA LEU A 95 -1.79 -17.89 3.69
C LEU A 95 -1.77 -19.40 3.98
N LYS A 96 -1.65 -19.79 5.26
CA LYS A 96 -1.67 -21.19 5.68
C LYS A 96 -3.04 -21.89 5.50
N GLN A 97 -4.11 -21.12 5.34
CA GLN A 97 -5.47 -21.63 5.08
C GLN A 97 -5.79 -21.74 3.58
N LEU A 98 -4.90 -21.27 2.72
CA LEU A 98 -5.04 -21.43 1.26
C LEU A 98 -4.74 -22.88 0.86
N THR A 99 -5.42 -23.36 -0.17
CA THR A 99 -5.03 -24.61 -0.81
C THR A 99 -3.67 -24.46 -1.50
N PRO A 100 -2.96 -25.57 -1.80
CA PRO A 100 -1.69 -25.49 -2.54
C PRO A 100 -1.79 -24.76 -3.88
N GLU A 101 -2.93 -24.86 -4.56
CA GLU A 101 -3.23 -24.22 -5.84
C GLU A 101 -3.44 -22.72 -5.65
N GLU A 102 -4.25 -22.32 -4.65
CA GLU A 102 -4.45 -20.91 -4.28
C GLU A 102 -3.10 -20.26 -3.89
N LEU A 103 -2.32 -20.95 -3.05
CA LEU A 103 -1.05 -20.42 -2.55
C LEU A 103 -0.02 -20.18 -3.67
N LYS A 104 0.02 -21.01 -4.70
CA LYS A 104 0.88 -20.83 -5.89
C LYS A 104 0.52 -19.53 -6.66
N SER A 105 -0.73 -19.09 -6.55
CA SER A 105 -1.27 -17.90 -7.21
C SER A 105 -1.14 -16.63 -6.36
N VAL A 106 -0.47 -16.69 -5.21
CA VAL A 106 -0.25 -15.53 -4.30
C VAL A 106 1.24 -15.28 -4.12
N GLN A 107 1.63 -14.02 -4.11
CA GLN A 107 2.97 -13.57 -3.74
C GLN A 107 2.88 -12.59 -2.57
N PRO A 108 3.21 -13.00 -1.35
CA PRO A 108 3.36 -12.06 -0.25
C PRO A 108 4.71 -11.34 -0.31
N ILE A 109 4.68 -10.02 -0.08
CA ILE A 109 5.85 -9.13 -0.11
C ILE A 109 5.87 -8.31 1.18
N PHE A 110 7.00 -8.33 1.86
CA PHE A 110 7.31 -7.40 2.94
C PHE A 110 8.27 -6.33 2.43
N ILE A 111 7.86 -5.07 2.48
CA ILE A 111 8.70 -3.93 2.10
C ILE A 111 9.19 -3.26 3.37
N SER A 112 10.50 -3.32 3.60
CA SER A 112 11.06 -2.56 4.71
C SER A 112 11.20 -1.09 4.35
N ILE A 113 10.70 -0.25 5.26
CA ILE A 113 10.81 1.20 5.25
C ILE A 113 11.97 1.73 6.07
N ASP A 114 12.81 0.84 6.57
CA ASP A 114 14.00 1.15 7.37
C ASP A 114 15.26 0.50 6.76
N PRO A 115 15.67 0.95 5.57
CA PRO A 115 16.77 0.34 4.85
C PRO A 115 18.13 0.46 5.56
N GLU A 116 18.26 1.27 6.59
CA GLU A 116 19.49 1.38 7.35
C GLU A 116 19.71 0.16 8.27
N ARG A 117 18.64 -0.39 8.83
CA ARG A 117 18.69 -1.56 9.74
C ARG A 117 18.29 -2.86 9.04
N ASP A 118 17.42 -2.79 8.04
CA ASP A 118 16.81 -3.95 7.41
C ASP A 118 17.39 -4.18 6.01
N GLN A 119 18.45 -4.95 5.91
CA GLN A 119 19.13 -5.24 4.64
C GLN A 119 19.48 -6.74 4.51
N GLY A 120 19.66 -7.16 3.26
CA GLY A 120 20.24 -8.44 2.91
C GLY A 120 19.55 -9.65 3.55
N GLU A 121 20.37 -10.52 4.14
CA GLU A 121 19.89 -11.77 4.75
C GLU A 121 18.99 -11.54 5.96
N ASN A 122 19.22 -10.49 6.76
CA ASN A 122 18.41 -10.18 7.93
C ASN A 122 16.96 -9.86 7.55
N LEU A 123 16.78 -9.06 6.52
CA LEU A 123 15.43 -8.73 5.99
C LEU A 123 14.72 -9.98 5.49
N MET A 124 15.43 -10.83 4.75
CA MET A 124 14.87 -12.10 4.26
C MET A 124 14.52 -13.05 5.40
N ALA A 125 15.41 -13.19 6.39
CA ALA A 125 15.16 -14.03 7.56
C ALA A 125 13.92 -13.56 8.33
N TYR A 126 13.76 -12.25 8.51
CA TYR A 126 12.59 -11.67 9.15
C TYR A 126 11.31 -11.96 8.36
N ALA A 127 11.29 -11.70 7.06
CA ALA A 127 10.11 -11.92 6.23
C ALA A 127 9.71 -13.42 6.20
N THR A 128 10.66 -14.31 5.97
CA THR A 128 10.42 -15.77 5.88
C THR A 128 10.11 -16.43 7.22
N TYR A 129 10.46 -15.80 8.35
CA TYR A 129 10.06 -16.26 9.67
C TYR A 129 8.53 -16.41 9.80
N PHE A 130 7.76 -15.49 9.24
CA PHE A 130 6.30 -15.54 9.29
C PHE A 130 5.72 -16.59 8.34
N HIS A 131 6.22 -16.61 7.10
CA HIS A 131 5.81 -17.61 6.10
C HIS A 131 6.89 -17.73 5.02
N PRO A 132 7.25 -18.95 4.59
CA PRO A 132 8.34 -19.18 3.63
C PRO A 132 8.08 -18.57 2.23
N GLY A 133 6.84 -18.25 1.90
CA GLY A 133 6.48 -17.58 0.65
C GLY A 133 6.74 -16.08 0.63
N PHE A 134 7.01 -15.43 1.78
CA PHE A 134 7.35 -14.01 1.80
C PHE A 134 8.70 -13.75 1.13
N ILE A 135 8.75 -12.65 0.40
CA ILE A 135 10.01 -12.00 0.04
C ILE A 135 10.12 -10.69 0.80
N GLY A 136 11.31 -10.39 1.32
CA GLY A 136 11.64 -9.12 1.95
C GLY A 136 12.41 -8.26 0.94
N ILE A 137 11.93 -7.05 0.68
CA ILE A 137 12.57 -6.11 -0.22
C ILE A 137 12.71 -4.74 0.43
N THR A 138 13.72 -4.00 0.02
CA THR A 138 13.95 -2.62 0.43
C THR A 138 14.73 -1.88 -0.66
N GLY A 139 15.12 -0.64 -0.44
CA GLY A 139 15.91 0.16 -1.37
C GLY A 139 16.71 1.23 -0.63
N THR A 140 17.14 2.26 -1.32
CA THR A 140 17.62 3.47 -0.66
C THR A 140 16.47 4.18 0.07
N PRO A 141 16.74 5.03 1.08
CA PRO A 141 15.70 5.79 1.76
C PRO A 141 14.78 6.56 0.81
N ASP A 142 15.34 7.17 -0.24
CA ASP A 142 14.59 7.94 -1.24
C ASP A 142 13.70 7.04 -2.11
N GLU A 143 14.18 5.86 -2.52
CA GLU A 143 13.39 4.89 -3.28
C GLU A 143 12.22 4.38 -2.46
N VAL A 144 12.45 4.01 -1.21
CA VAL A 144 11.41 3.54 -0.30
C VAL A 144 10.39 4.65 -0.02
N GLN A 145 10.85 5.89 0.22
CA GLN A 145 9.95 7.04 0.41
C GLN A 145 9.07 7.29 -0.80
N LYS A 146 9.64 7.20 -2.01
CA LYS A 146 8.90 7.35 -3.26
C LYS A 146 7.83 6.27 -3.39
N VAL A 147 8.17 5.01 -3.10
CA VAL A 147 7.25 3.88 -3.24
C VAL A 147 6.12 3.97 -2.23
N ILE A 148 6.39 4.23 -0.94
CA ILE A 148 5.32 4.34 0.05
C ILE A 148 4.37 5.50 -0.24
N ASN A 149 4.90 6.65 -0.72
CA ASN A 149 4.08 7.79 -1.14
C ASN A 149 3.18 7.44 -2.35
N GLN A 150 3.71 6.64 -3.30
CA GLN A 150 2.96 6.14 -4.46
C GLN A 150 1.73 5.30 -4.04
N TYR A 151 1.83 4.60 -2.90
CA TYR A 151 0.76 3.82 -2.30
C TYR A 151 -0.01 4.61 -1.22
N GLY A 152 0.10 5.94 -1.21
CA GLY A 152 -0.65 6.83 -0.32
C GLY A 152 -0.29 6.68 1.16
N GLY A 153 0.87 6.09 1.45
CA GLY A 153 1.42 5.97 2.79
C GLY A 153 2.48 7.02 3.08
N PHE A 154 2.98 6.99 4.29
CA PHE A 154 4.11 7.80 4.74
C PHE A 154 4.89 7.04 5.82
N PHE A 155 6.13 7.44 6.05
CA PHE A 155 6.87 7.09 7.25
C PHE A 155 7.76 8.27 7.69
N ILE A 156 8.05 8.32 8.98
CA ILE A 156 8.99 9.27 9.58
C ILE A 156 9.80 8.56 10.66
N LYS A 157 11.06 8.92 10.80
CA LYS A 157 11.89 8.50 11.94
C LYS A 157 11.64 9.43 13.10
N VAL A 158 11.47 8.86 14.29
CA VAL A 158 11.26 9.56 15.54
C VAL A 158 12.35 9.13 16.50
N ASP A 159 13.15 10.07 16.99
CA ASP A 159 14.20 9.80 17.96
C ASP A 159 13.62 9.11 19.21
N SER A 160 14.36 8.16 19.76
CA SER A 160 13.95 7.39 20.91
C SER A 160 15.11 7.20 21.89
N ASP A 161 14.83 7.41 23.17
CA ASP A 161 15.79 7.11 24.25
C ASP A 161 15.98 5.59 24.50
N SER A 162 15.33 4.75 23.71
CA SER A 162 15.48 3.29 23.77
C SER A 162 16.77 2.84 23.10
N ALA A 163 17.16 1.56 23.35
CA ALA A 163 18.30 0.92 22.68
C ALA A 163 18.15 0.83 21.14
N LEU A 164 17.00 1.20 20.60
CA LEU A 164 16.74 1.25 19.16
C LEU A 164 17.16 2.58 18.52
N GLU A 165 17.59 3.58 19.31
CA GLU A 165 17.99 4.92 18.88
C GLU A 165 16.86 5.72 18.24
N TYR A 166 16.08 5.12 17.35
CA TYR A 166 14.88 5.70 16.76
C TYR A 166 13.79 4.66 16.54
N LEU A 167 12.55 5.13 16.49
CA LEU A 167 11.39 4.38 16.03
C LEU A 167 10.96 4.91 14.65
N VAL A 168 10.12 4.14 13.96
CA VAL A 168 9.54 4.57 12.68
C VAL A 168 8.03 4.59 12.81
N GLU A 169 7.45 5.77 12.73
CA GLU A 169 6.01 5.94 12.58
C GLU A 169 5.64 5.84 11.11
N HIS A 170 4.66 5.00 10.78
CA HIS A 170 4.30 4.77 9.38
C HIS A 170 2.84 4.37 9.20
N THR A 171 2.39 4.45 7.95
CA THR A 171 1.11 3.90 7.53
C THR A 171 1.20 2.36 7.53
N SER A 172 0.52 1.74 8.51
CA SER A 172 0.51 0.28 8.69
C SER A 172 -0.69 -0.34 7.97
N LYS A 173 -0.61 -0.49 6.65
CA LYS A 173 -1.68 -1.07 5.81
C LYS A 173 -1.15 -2.19 4.94
N THR A 174 -2.01 -3.19 4.69
CA THR A 174 -1.74 -4.27 3.74
C THR A 174 -2.47 -3.98 2.44
N TYR A 175 -1.76 -4.08 1.33
CA TYR A 175 -2.26 -3.81 -0.01
C TYR A 175 -2.44 -5.10 -0.79
N ILE A 176 -3.59 -5.26 -1.41
CA ILE A 176 -3.89 -6.37 -2.32
C ILE A 176 -3.84 -5.84 -3.74
N ILE A 177 -2.98 -6.44 -4.56
CA ILE A 177 -2.77 -6.09 -5.97
C ILE A 177 -3.20 -7.28 -6.82
N SER A 178 -3.99 -7.05 -7.86
CA SER A 178 -4.51 -8.09 -8.74
C SER A 178 -3.42 -8.77 -9.58
N LYS A 179 -3.79 -9.85 -10.24
CA LYS A 179 -2.93 -10.57 -11.19
C LYS A 179 -2.46 -9.69 -12.36
N ASP A 180 -3.24 -8.68 -12.69
CA ASP A 180 -2.92 -7.69 -13.75
C ASP A 180 -2.12 -6.49 -13.21
N GLY A 181 -1.87 -6.45 -11.89
CA GLY A 181 -1.11 -5.40 -11.21
C GLY A 181 -1.93 -4.16 -10.87
N GLU A 182 -3.24 -4.29 -10.89
CA GLU A 182 -4.13 -3.24 -10.47
C GLU A 182 -4.40 -3.33 -8.97
N TYR A 183 -4.65 -2.21 -8.37
CA TYR A 183 -5.03 -2.12 -6.97
C TYR A 183 -6.42 -2.75 -6.74
N VAL A 184 -6.54 -3.62 -5.73
CA VAL A 184 -7.80 -4.30 -5.38
C VAL A 184 -8.37 -3.78 -4.06
N SER A 185 -7.59 -3.81 -2.99
CA SER A 185 -8.05 -3.41 -1.65
C SER A 185 -6.91 -3.05 -0.70
N ILE A 186 -7.26 -2.31 0.35
CA ILE A 186 -6.40 -2.05 1.52
C ILE A 186 -7.03 -2.70 2.74
N LEU A 187 -6.18 -3.38 3.52
CA LEU A 187 -6.57 -3.95 4.81
C LEU A 187 -5.90 -3.17 5.95
N PRO A 188 -6.61 -2.93 7.05
CA PRO A 188 -6.04 -2.28 8.23
C PRO A 188 -5.04 -3.19 8.95
N HIS A 189 -4.20 -2.61 9.79
CA HIS A 189 -3.17 -3.36 10.53
C HIS A 189 -3.76 -4.36 11.56
N ASP A 190 -4.92 -4.03 12.12
CA ASP A 190 -5.65 -4.83 13.11
C ASP A 190 -6.58 -5.89 12.48
N MET A 191 -6.38 -6.17 11.18
CA MET A 191 -7.17 -7.18 10.48
C MET A 191 -7.02 -8.57 11.11
N THR A 192 -8.12 -9.31 11.14
CA THR A 192 -8.09 -10.74 11.47
C THR A 192 -7.54 -11.56 10.32
N SER A 193 -7.07 -12.79 10.61
CA SER A 193 -6.67 -13.74 9.56
C SER A 193 -7.80 -14.08 8.59
N ASP A 194 -9.04 -14.11 9.07
CA ASP A 194 -10.22 -14.40 8.24
C ASP A 194 -10.50 -13.25 7.26
N LEU A 195 -10.35 -11.99 7.72
CA LEU A 195 -10.49 -10.82 6.85
C LEU A 195 -9.40 -10.84 5.75
N ALA A 196 -8.15 -11.15 6.12
CA ALA A 196 -7.06 -11.28 5.18
C ALA A 196 -7.32 -12.43 4.17
N LEU A 197 -7.78 -13.59 4.65
CA LEU A 197 -8.12 -14.74 3.80
C LEU A 197 -9.21 -14.42 2.79
N ASN A 198 -10.30 -13.79 3.25
CA ASN A 198 -11.41 -13.40 2.38
C ASN A 198 -10.98 -12.40 1.32
N ALA A 199 -10.16 -11.40 1.69
CA ALA A 199 -9.62 -10.44 0.74
C ALA A 199 -8.70 -11.09 -0.31
N ILE A 200 -7.84 -12.02 0.11
CA ILE A 200 -6.98 -12.79 -0.80
C ILE A 200 -7.84 -13.62 -1.76
N ARG A 201 -8.81 -14.40 -1.25
CA ARG A 201 -9.68 -15.24 -2.08
C ARG A 201 -10.53 -14.45 -3.06
N SER A 202 -10.98 -13.26 -2.66
CA SER A 202 -11.76 -12.39 -3.57
C SER A 202 -10.96 -11.85 -4.75
N GLY A 203 -9.63 -11.87 -4.68
CA GLY A 203 -8.72 -11.44 -5.75
C GLY A 203 -8.11 -12.59 -6.57
N LEU A 204 -8.33 -13.87 -6.18
CA LEU A 204 -7.84 -15.04 -6.88
C LEU A 204 -8.71 -15.43 -8.07
#